data_57d4a867cdb0c1462464214eccc8c57f
#
_entry.id   57d4a867cdb0c1462464214eccc8c57f
#
_cell.length_a   1.000
_cell.length_b   1.000
_cell.length_c   1.000
_cell.angle_alpha   90.00
_cell.angle_beta   90.00
_cell.angle_gamma   90.00
#
_symmetry.space_group_name_H-M   'P 1'
#
loop_
_entity.id
_entity.type
_entity.pdbx_description
1 polymer ?
#
loop_
_entity_poly.entity_id
_entity_poly.type
_entity_poly.pdbx_seq_one_letter_code
_entity_poly.pdbx_strand_id
1 'polypeptide(L)'
;MSSEKTRAENSKKALQKADFTGADLKEADLSSGVLIEACLKNADLTEADLSEADISSANFEGARLHRTLLYRSRGRNTNFSRAILTQANLVEANLVSADFSHANLSESDMEGADLKNAKFKNADLSDTNMTGIFLSNADLSGANFSNSDLIAADLSDSDLTGANFENAYLNHADLSGANLQKARNLTPDQIETTFINRETLFPDTIPIVWISDTEYEFGSR
;
A
#
# COMPACT_ATOMS: atom_id res chain seq x y z
N MET A 1 20.65 -21.24 12.71
CA MET A 1 20.59 -19.96 11.97
C MET A 1 21.18 -20.21 10.59
N SER A 2 20.56 -19.68 9.53
CA SER A 2 21.19 -19.76 8.20
C SER A 2 22.47 -18.91 8.17
N SER A 3 23.46 -19.30 7.37
CA SER A 3 24.69 -18.50 7.24
C SER A 3 24.40 -17.11 6.64
N GLU A 4 23.34 -16.99 5.84
CA GLU A 4 22.89 -15.76 5.21
C GLU A 4 22.21 -14.81 6.20
N LYS A 5 21.37 -15.32 7.12
CA LYS A 5 20.79 -14.54 8.20
C LYS A 5 21.91 -13.91 9.07
N THR A 6 22.85 -14.72 9.55
CA THR A 6 23.97 -14.23 10.36
C THR A 6 24.82 -13.19 9.61
N ARG A 7 25.07 -13.39 8.30
CA ARG A 7 25.77 -12.42 7.44
C ARG A 7 24.98 -11.11 7.35
N ALA A 8 23.68 -11.20 7.11
CA ALA A 8 22.81 -10.02 6.98
C ALA A 8 22.78 -9.21 8.27
N GLU A 9 22.54 -9.84 9.42
CA GLU A 9 22.50 -9.18 10.72
C GLU A 9 23.83 -8.52 11.10
N ASN A 10 24.94 -9.22 10.94
CA ASN A 10 26.27 -8.68 11.28
C ASN A 10 26.72 -7.53 10.37
N SER A 11 26.18 -7.45 9.16
CA SER A 11 26.53 -6.44 8.15
C SER A 11 25.42 -5.46 7.85
N LYS A 12 24.34 -5.43 8.62
CA LYS A 12 23.09 -4.71 8.27
C LYS A 12 23.27 -3.22 7.91
N LYS A 13 24.35 -2.59 8.33
CA LYS A 13 24.71 -1.22 7.93
C LYS A 13 25.41 -1.12 6.57
N ALA A 14 25.73 -2.22 5.89
CA ALA A 14 26.48 -2.26 4.65
C ALA A 14 25.96 -3.35 3.69
N LEU A 15 24.62 -3.49 3.57
CA LEU A 15 23.97 -4.46 2.68
C LEU A 15 23.59 -3.84 1.33
N GLN A 16 24.09 -2.65 1.04
CA GLN A 16 23.82 -2.00 -0.24
C GLN A 16 24.24 -2.90 -1.40
N LYS A 17 23.30 -3.11 -2.35
CA LYS A 17 23.48 -3.99 -3.50
C LYS A 17 23.77 -5.46 -3.17
N ALA A 18 23.57 -5.87 -1.92
CA ALA A 18 23.74 -7.27 -1.55
C ALA A 18 22.72 -8.17 -2.26
N ASP A 19 23.14 -9.38 -2.60
CA ASP A 19 22.25 -10.41 -3.16
C ASP A 19 21.87 -11.41 -2.06
N PHE A 20 20.55 -11.47 -1.79
CA PHE A 20 19.87 -12.39 -0.89
C PHE A 20 18.72 -13.09 -1.60
N THR A 21 18.84 -13.28 -2.93
CA THR A 21 17.80 -13.96 -3.71
C THR A 21 17.53 -15.35 -3.13
N GLY A 22 16.27 -15.61 -2.76
CA GLY A 22 15.84 -16.88 -2.17
C GLY A 22 16.39 -17.19 -0.77
N ALA A 23 17.05 -16.21 -0.12
CA ALA A 23 17.65 -16.42 1.20
C ALA A 23 16.59 -16.68 2.29
N ASP A 24 16.92 -17.49 3.28
CA ASP A 24 16.17 -17.64 4.52
C ASP A 24 16.64 -16.61 5.55
N LEU A 25 15.85 -15.53 5.68
CA LEU A 25 16.06 -14.38 6.57
C LEU A 25 14.93 -14.27 7.62
N LYS A 26 14.25 -15.36 7.94
CA LYS A 26 13.20 -15.38 8.95
C LYS A 26 13.70 -14.84 10.27
N GLU A 27 12.87 -13.99 10.90
CA GLU A 27 13.19 -13.38 12.19
C GLU A 27 14.54 -12.62 12.21
N ALA A 28 15.08 -12.22 11.06
CA ALA A 28 16.34 -11.49 11.00
C ALA A 28 16.19 -10.08 11.57
N ASP A 29 17.10 -9.64 12.42
CA ASP A 29 17.22 -8.24 12.83
C ASP A 29 17.99 -7.44 11.79
N LEU A 30 17.26 -6.78 10.90
CA LEU A 30 17.74 -5.84 9.89
C LEU A 30 17.35 -4.39 10.21
N SER A 31 16.91 -4.13 11.45
CA SER A 31 16.44 -2.83 11.89
C SER A 31 17.49 -1.74 11.69
N SER A 32 17.08 -0.58 11.22
CA SER A 32 17.94 0.53 10.78
C SER A 32 19.04 0.09 9.79
N GLY A 33 18.84 -1.01 9.07
CA GLY A 33 19.79 -1.55 8.08
C GLY A 33 19.89 -0.65 6.83
N VAL A 34 20.98 -0.81 6.06
CA VAL A 34 21.17 -0.11 4.78
C VAL A 34 21.16 -1.14 3.66
N LEU A 35 19.97 -1.34 3.06
CA LEU A 35 19.71 -2.34 2.02
C LEU A 35 19.40 -1.68 0.66
N ILE A 36 19.94 -0.49 0.43
CA ILE A 36 19.71 0.26 -0.81
C ILE A 36 20.11 -0.60 -2.02
N GLU A 37 19.20 -0.72 -3.01
CA GLU A 37 19.41 -1.53 -4.21
C GLU A 37 19.71 -3.03 -3.94
N ALA A 38 19.48 -3.56 -2.72
CA ALA A 38 19.67 -4.97 -2.42
C ALA A 38 18.63 -5.83 -3.17
N CYS A 39 19.02 -7.06 -3.55
CA CYS A 39 18.14 -8.05 -4.14
C CYS A 39 17.69 -9.06 -3.08
N LEU A 40 16.40 -9.04 -2.74
CA LEU A 40 15.75 -9.97 -1.80
C LEU A 40 14.63 -10.75 -2.53
N LYS A 41 14.76 -10.91 -3.84
CA LYS A 41 13.78 -11.60 -4.66
C LYS A 41 13.54 -13.02 -4.15
N ASN A 42 12.26 -13.35 -3.92
CA ASN A 42 11.82 -14.66 -3.38
C ASN A 42 12.46 -15.03 -2.01
N ALA A 43 13.07 -14.09 -1.30
CA ALA A 43 13.59 -14.35 0.05
C ALA A 43 12.45 -14.57 1.06
N ASP A 44 12.70 -15.30 2.12
CA ASP A 44 11.78 -15.48 3.24
C ASP A 44 12.23 -14.59 4.40
N LEU A 45 11.48 -13.50 4.61
CA LEU A 45 11.67 -12.50 5.68
C LEU A 45 10.52 -12.59 6.70
N THR A 46 9.85 -13.73 6.81
CA THR A 46 8.77 -13.91 7.77
C THR A 46 9.24 -13.51 9.18
N GLU A 47 8.49 -12.60 9.82
CA GLU A 47 8.77 -12.06 11.15
C GLU A 47 10.11 -11.31 11.29
N ALA A 48 10.77 -10.94 10.19
CA ALA A 48 12.00 -10.14 10.24
C ALA A 48 11.70 -8.69 10.68
N ASP A 49 12.68 -8.04 11.29
CA ASP A 49 12.62 -6.63 11.66
C ASP A 49 13.43 -5.78 10.67
N LEU A 50 12.75 -4.98 9.87
CA LEU A 50 13.25 -3.96 8.93
C LEU A 50 12.86 -2.55 9.38
N SER A 51 12.48 -2.37 10.66
CA SER A 51 12.09 -1.07 11.19
C SER A 51 13.20 -0.03 10.98
N GLU A 52 12.83 1.15 10.50
CA GLU A 52 13.74 2.27 10.19
C GLU A 52 14.83 1.94 9.15
N ALA A 53 14.79 0.77 8.51
CA ALA A 53 15.76 0.40 7.48
C ALA A 53 15.63 1.27 6.23
N ASP A 54 16.75 1.46 5.52
CA ASP A 54 16.75 2.05 4.18
C ASP A 54 16.78 0.92 3.13
N ILE A 55 15.62 0.69 2.55
CA ILE A 55 15.38 -0.32 1.51
C ILE A 55 15.15 0.32 0.14
N SER A 56 15.56 1.59 -0.04
CA SER A 56 15.32 2.33 -1.27
C SER A 56 15.84 1.59 -2.49
N SER A 57 15.01 1.47 -3.52
CA SER A 57 15.28 0.72 -4.76
C SER A 57 15.64 -0.76 -4.56
N ALA A 58 15.41 -1.34 -3.40
CA ALA A 58 15.59 -2.77 -3.18
C ALA A 58 14.51 -3.58 -3.90
N ASN A 59 14.84 -4.83 -4.22
CA ASN A 59 13.93 -5.75 -4.93
C ASN A 59 13.46 -6.88 -4.02
N PHE A 60 12.20 -6.81 -3.58
CA PHE A 60 11.49 -7.84 -2.80
C PHE A 60 10.46 -8.60 -3.67
N GLU A 61 10.63 -8.62 -5.00
CA GLU A 61 9.68 -9.33 -5.88
C GLU A 61 9.45 -10.77 -5.42
N GLY A 62 8.19 -11.11 -5.15
CA GLY A 62 7.80 -12.45 -4.71
C GLY A 62 8.33 -12.87 -3.32
N ALA A 63 8.93 -11.96 -2.55
CA ALA A 63 9.41 -12.26 -1.21
C ALA A 63 8.26 -12.55 -0.23
N ARG A 64 8.54 -13.31 0.82
CA ARG A 64 7.63 -13.59 1.92
C ARG A 64 7.96 -12.66 3.09
N LEU A 65 7.05 -11.75 3.39
CA LEU A 65 7.18 -10.72 4.43
C LEU A 65 6.02 -10.83 5.44
N HIS A 66 5.53 -12.05 5.69
CA HIS A 66 4.47 -12.27 6.67
C HIS A 66 4.92 -11.78 8.06
N ARG A 67 4.13 -10.89 8.70
CA ARG A 67 4.44 -10.26 9.99
C ARG A 67 5.76 -9.52 10.06
N THR A 68 6.33 -9.14 8.93
CA THR A 68 7.56 -8.34 8.89
C THR A 68 7.31 -6.93 9.43
N LEU A 69 8.25 -6.41 10.23
CA LEU A 69 8.21 -5.05 10.70
C LEU A 69 8.94 -4.13 9.70
N LEU A 70 8.20 -3.20 9.11
CA LEU A 70 8.68 -2.16 8.19
C LEU A 70 8.37 -0.76 8.74
N TYR A 71 8.12 -0.66 10.06
CA TYR A 71 7.80 0.59 10.75
C TYR A 71 8.84 1.66 10.47
N ARG A 72 8.39 2.85 9.99
CA ARG A 72 9.25 3.98 9.61
C ARG A 72 10.38 3.67 8.64
N SER A 73 10.32 2.56 7.90
CA SER A 73 11.31 2.26 6.86
C SER A 73 11.29 3.29 5.74
N ARG A 74 12.41 3.46 5.06
CA ARG A 74 12.55 4.28 3.84
C ARG A 74 12.76 3.36 2.65
N GLY A 75 11.83 3.42 1.70
CA GLY A 75 11.83 2.50 0.56
C GLY A 75 11.32 3.16 -0.72
N ARG A 76 11.87 4.33 -1.10
CA ARG A 76 11.50 4.95 -2.39
C ARG A 76 11.87 4.02 -3.54
N ASN A 77 10.92 3.84 -4.49
CA ASN A 77 11.08 2.98 -5.67
C ASN A 77 11.38 1.50 -5.33
N THR A 78 11.05 1.01 -4.14
CA THR A 78 11.20 -0.39 -3.78
C THR A 78 10.21 -1.25 -4.56
N ASN A 79 10.66 -2.42 -5.02
CA ASN A 79 9.81 -3.38 -5.70
C ASN A 79 9.32 -4.48 -4.75
N PHE A 80 8.03 -4.46 -4.39
CA PHE A 80 7.32 -5.50 -3.64
C PHE A 80 6.32 -6.26 -4.52
N SER A 81 6.45 -6.20 -5.85
CA SER A 81 5.49 -6.85 -6.71
C SER A 81 5.40 -8.34 -6.41
N ARG A 82 4.15 -8.86 -6.31
CA ARG A 82 3.85 -10.25 -5.96
C ARG A 82 4.36 -10.72 -4.59
N ALA A 83 4.82 -9.83 -3.75
CA ALA A 83 5.26 -10.17 -2.40
C ALA A 83 4.06 -10.50 -1.49
N ILE A 84 4.31 -11.26 -0.42
CA ILE A 84 3.32 -11.63 0.59
C ILE A 84 3.65 -10.87 1.88
N LEU A 85 2.90 -9.77 2.13
CA LEU A 85 3.08 -8.89 3.29
C LEU A 85 1.91 -9.02 4.29
N THR A 86 1.28 -10.18 4.35
CA THR A 86 0.13 -10.38 5.25
C THR A 86 0.51 -10.11 6.70
N GLN A 87 -0.31 -9.31 7.40
CA GLN A 87 -0.06 -8.91 8.79
C GLN A 87 1.25 -8.14 9.01
N ALA A 88 1.84 -7.57 7.96
CA ALA A 88 3.04 -6.76 8.09
C ALA A 88 2.73 -5.38 8.72
N ASN A 89 3.70 -4.80 9.41
CA ASN A 89 3.59 -3.45 9.97
C ASN A 89 4.39 -2.45 9.12
N LEU A 90 3.68 -1.59 8.37
CA LEU A 90 4.25 -0.53 7.54
C LEU A 90 3.90 0.87 8.07
N VAL A 91 3.52 0.99 9.36
CA VAL A 91 3.11 2.26 9.98
C VAL A 91 4.20 3.31 9.79
N GLU A 92 3.82 4.51 9.32
CA GLU A 92 4.69 5.64 9.02
C GLU A 92 5.86 5.35 8.05
N ALA A 93 5.80 4.25 7.27
CA ALA A 93 6.82 3.95 6.27
C ALA A 93 6.77 4.96 5.11
N ASN A 94 7.95 5.36 4.59
CA ASN A 94 8.07 6.18 3.39
C ASN A 94 8.39 5.29 2.18
N LEU A 95 7.37 4.97 1.40
CA LEU A 95 7.42 4.04 0.27
C LEU A 95 6.96 4.71 -1.04
N VAL A 96 7.27 6.01 -1.19
CA VAL A 96 6.92 6.78 -2.39
C VAL A 96 7.39 6.07 -3.65
N SER A 97 6.50 5.93 -4.63
CA SER A 97 6.74 5.26 -5.91
C SER A 97 7.12 3.78 -5.80
N ALA A 98 6.83 3.10 -4.69
CA ALA A 98 7.03 1.66 -4.56
C ALA A 98 6.04 0.87 -5.44
N ASP A 99 6.42 -0.33 -5.84
CA ASP A 99 5.59 -1.22 -6.66
C ASP A 99 5.09 -2.41 -5.81
N PHE A 100 3.80 -2.43 -5.49
CA PHE A 100 3.07 -3.50 -4.82
C PHE A 100 2.11 -4.23 -5.77
N SER A 101 2.33 -4.14 -7.07
CA SER A 101 1.43 -4.79 -8.06
C SER A 101 1.31 -6.28 -7.76
N HIS A 102 0.06 -6.76 -7.65
CA HIS A 102 -0.26 -8.16 -7.32
C HIS A 102 0.24 -8.65 -5.96
N ALA A 103 0.68 -7.77 -5.07
CA ALA A 103 1.08 -8.16 -3.72
C ALA A 103 -0.14 -8.48 -2.85
N ASN A 104 0.08 -9.31 -1.83
CA ASN A 104 -0.90 -9.57 -0.80
C ASN A 104 -0.49 -8.84 0.50
N LEU A 105 -1.23 -7.80 0.86
CA LEU A 105 -1.04 -7.00 2.07
C LEU A 105 -2.21 -7.20 3.06
N SER A 106 -3.04 -8.24 2.89
CA SER A 106 -4.21 -8.41 3.75
C SER A 106 -3.83 -8.44 5.24
N GLU A 107 -4.69 -7.85 6.07
CA GLU A 107 -4.51 -7.73 7.52
C GLU A 107 -3.26 -6.91 7.93
N SER A 108 -2.61 -6.16 7.01
CA SER A 108 -1.45 -5.32 7.35
C SER A 108 -1.87 -3.99 7.99
N ASP A 109 -0.94 -3.37 8.71
CA ASP A 109 -1.07 -2.02 9.26
C ASP A 109 -0.20 -1.05 8.49
N MET A 110 -0.84 -0.06 7.83
CA MET A 110 -0.21 0.93 6.97
C MET A 110 -0.57 2.36 7.41
N GLU A 111 -0.99 2.54 8.68
CA GLU A 111 -1.39 3.84 9.21
C GLU A 111 -0.33 4.90 8.95
N GLY A 112 -0.73 6.03 8.36
CA GLY A 112 0.12 7.20 8.10
C GLY A 112 1.28 6.96 7.12
N ALA A 113 1.34 5.83 6.41
CA ALA A 113 2.40 5.57 5.43
C ALA A 113 2.34 6.53 4.23
N ASP A 114 3.51 6.95 3.72
CA ASP A 114 3.63 7.75 2.48
C ASP A 114 3.89 6.82 1.28
N LEU A 115 2.85 6.63 0.47
CA LEU A 115 2.78 5.77 -0.70
C LEU A 115 2.39 6.55 -1.96
N LYS A 116 2.66 7.84 -1.99
CA LYS A 116 2.38 8.68 -3.17
C LYS A 116 3.03 8.10 -4.42
N ASN A 117 2.29 8.12 -5.53
CA ASN A 117 2.71 7.56 -6.83
C ASN A 117 3.04 6.04 -6.79
N ALA A 118 2.67 5.30 -5.75
CA ALA A 118 2.90 3.86 -5.67
C ALA A 118 1.96 3.09 -6.60
N LYS A 119 2.34 1.84 -6.90
CA LYS A 119 1.52 0.94 -7.72
C LYS A 119 0.98 -0.19 -6.87
N PHE A 120 -0.34 -0.34 -6.87
CA PHE A 120 -1.08 -1.40 -6.19
C PHE A 120 -2.01 -2.16 -7.16
N LYS A 121 -1.67 -2.17 -8.43
CA LYS A 121 -2.52 -2.82 -9.43
C LYS A 121 -2.82 -4.26 -9.04
N ASN A 122 -4.13 -4.58 -8.88
CA ASN A 122 -4.61 -5.90 -8.45
C ASN A 122 -3.99 -6.40 -7.12
N ALA A 123 -3.56 -5.52 -6.24
CA ALA A 123 -3.13 -5.89 -4.90
C ALA A 123 -4.32 -6.29 -4.02
N ASP A 124 -4.08 -7.18 -3.06
CA ASP A 124 -5.02 -7.49 -1.99
C ASP A 124 -4.68 -6.63 -0.77
N LEU A 125 -5.57 -5.69 -0.46
CA LEU A 125 -5.53 -4.75 0.65
C LEU A 125 -6.72 -4.98 1.60
N SER A 126 -7.31 -6.18 1.59
CA SER A 126 -8.45 -6.51 2.45
C SER A 126 -8.05 -6.51 3.94
N ASP A 127 -8.99 -6.10 4.77
CA ASP A 127 -8.84 -6.09 6.23
C ASP A 127 -7.62 -5.27 6.73
N THR A 128 -7.13 -4.27 5.93
CA THR A 128 -5.98 -3.43 6.27
C THR A 128 -6.39 -2.18 7.05
N ASN A 129 -5.50 -1.72 7.96
CA ASN A 129 -5.56 -0.37 8.52
C ASN A 129 -4.76 0.59 7.63
N MET A 130 -5.45 1.51 6.95
CA MET A 130 -4.88 2.56 6.10
C MET A 130 -5.33 3.96 6.57
N THR A 131 -5.62 4.11 7.86
CA THR A 131 -6.02 5.41 8.43
C THR A 131 -4.96 6.48 8.16
N GLY A 132 -5.35 7.59 7.56
CA GLY A 132 -4.45 8.72 7.27
C GLY A 132 -3.33 8.43 6.28
N ILE A 133 -3.42 7.35 5.50
CA ILE A 133 -2.43 6.98 4.48
C ILE A 133 -2.37 8.02 3.34
N PHE A 134 -1.19 8.20 2.74
CA PHE A 134 -0.99 9.07 1.59
C PHE A 134 -0.81 8.22 0.31
N LEU A 135 -1.84 8.22 -0.55
CA LEU A 135 -1.92 7.45 -1.80
C LEU A 135 -2.19 8.34 -3.02
N SER A 136 -1.94 9.66 -2.91
CA SER A 136 -2.20 10.54 -4.04
C SER A 136 -1.40 10.13 -5.28
N ASN A 137 -2.05 10.18 -6.46
CA ASN A 137 -1.52 9.75 -7.75
C ASN A 137 -1.11 8.25 -7.82
N ALA A 138 -1.61 7.38 -6.94
CA ALA A 138 -1.32 5.95 -6.96
C ALA A 138 -2.13 5.21 -8.05
N ASP A 139 -1.56 4.13 -8.61
CA ASP A 139 -2.30 3.15 -9.41
C ASP A 139 -2.86 2.06 -8.50
N LEU A 140 -4.14 2.18 -8.17
CA LEU A 140 -4.90 1.26 -7.33
C LEU A 140 -5.90 0.44 -8.17
N SER A 141 -5.67 0.38 -9.49
CA SER A 141 -6.61 -0.27 -10.41
C SER A 141 -6.79 -1.76 -10.08
N GLY A 142 -8.05 -2.15 -9.86
CA GLY A 142 -8.43 -3.51 -9.49
C GLY A 142 -8.03 -3.94 -8.08
N ALA A 143 -7.52 -3.07 -7.23
CA ALA A 143 -7.16 -3.38 -5.84
C ALA A 143 -8.39 -3.81 -5.03
N ASN A 144 -8.19 -4.66 -4.03
CA ASN A 144 -9.21 -5.13 -3.13
C ASN A 144 -9.11 -4.43 -1.77
N PHE A 145 -10.05 -3.54 -1.45
CA PHE A 145 -10.16 -2.82 -0.17
C PHE A 145 -11.27 -3.37 0.73
N SER A 146 -11.71 -4.62 0.52
CA SER A 146 -12.80 -5.15 1.35
C SER A 146 -12.45 -5.12 2.83
N ASN A 147 -13.39 -4.61 3.65
CA ASN A 147 -13.24 -4.46 5.11
C ASN A 147 -12.07 -3.56 5.56
N SER A 148 -11.45 -2.78 4.69
CA SER A 148 -10.31 -1.94 5.03
C SER A 148 -10.73 -0.61 5.67
N ASP A 149 -9.86 -0.04 6.50
CA ASP A 149 -10.02 1.28 7.09
C ASP A 149 -9.23 2.32 6.29
N LEU A 150 -9.93 3.19 5.55
CA LEU A 150 -9.40 4.28 4.74
C LEU A 150 -9.79 5.66 5.33
N ILE A 151 -10.10 5.72 6.64
CA ILE A 151 -10.49 6.98 7.30
C ILE A 151 -9.37 8.02 7.10
N ALA A 152 -9.76 9.22 6.63
CA ALA A 152 -8.86 10.33 6.35
C ALA A 152 -7.69 10.00 5.38
N ALA A 153 -7.81 8.97 4.53
CA ALA A 153 -6.84 8.65 3.50
C ALA A 153 -6.79 9.73 2.40
N ASP A 154 -5.60 10.08 1.93
CA ASP A 154 -5.41 10.89 0.73
C ASP A 154 -5.35 9.98 -0.51
N LEU A 155 -6.46 9.86 -1.23
CA LEU A 155 -6.61 9.12 -2.48
C LEU A 155 -6.74 10.05 -3.68
N SER A 156 -6.37 11.32 -3.53
CA SER A 156 -6.52 12.34 -4.57
C SER A 156 -5.76 11.95 -5.84
N ASP A 157 -6.36 12.21 -7.00
CA ASP A 157 -5.79 11.95 -8.33
C ASP A 157 -5.38 10.48 -8.58
N SER A 158 -5.85 9.52 -7.76
CA SER A 158 -5.51 8.10 -7.90
C SER A 158 -6.39 7.37 -8.93
N ASP A 159 -5.84 6.31 -9.52
CA ASP A 159 -6.62 5.39 -10.37
C ASP A 159 -7.18 4.23 -9.55
N LEU A 160 -8.46 4.30 -9.22
CA LEU A 160 -9.24 3.29 -8.49
C LEU A 160 -10.15 2.48 -9.43
N THR A 161 -9.85 2.47 -10.73
CA THR A 161 -10.67 1.77 -11.73
C THR A 161 -10.85 0.30 -11.37
N GLY A 162 -12.11 -0.11 -11.16
CA GLY A 162 -12.45 -1.50 -10.85
C GLY A 162 -12.07 -1.98 -9.45
N ALA A 163 -11.60 -1.11 -8.56
CA ALA A 163 -11.31 -1.44 -7.17
C ALA A 163 -12.57 -1.92 -6.43
N ASN A 164 -12.39 -2.76 -5.41
CA ASN A 164 -13.46 -3.30 -4.58
C ASN A 164 -13.49 -2.60 -3.22
N PHE A 165 -14.61 -1.95 -2.86
CA PHE A 165 -14.82 -1.21 -1.62
C PHE A 165 -15.85 -1.87 -0.69
N GLU A 166 -16.04 -3.19 -0.78
CA GLU A 166 -16.98 -3.89 0.08
C GLU A 166 -16.67 -3.66 1.56
N ASN A 167 -17.61 -3.05 2.30
CA ASN A 167 -17.47 -2.72 3.72
C ASN A 167 -16.24 -1.84 4.06
N ALA A 168 -15.63 -1.15 3.11
CA ALA A 168 -14.52 -0.23 3.39
C ALA A 168 -15.03 1.04 4.11
N TYR A 169 -14.24 1.56 5.05
CA TYR A 169 -14.53 2.82 5.73
C TYR A 169 -13.79 3.97 5.03
N LEU A 170 -14.54 4.91 4.42
CA LEU A 170 -14.01 6.03 3.64
C LEU A 170 -14.23 7.39 4.31
N ASN A 171 -14.61 7.42 5.59
CA ASN A 171 -14.94 8.67 6.28
C ASN A 171 -13.79 9.68 6.18
N HIS A 172 -14.08 10.87 5.66
CA HIS A 172 -13.12 11.97 5.48
C HIS A 172 -11.93 11.65 4.54
N ALA A 173 -12.01 10.59 3.74
CA ALA A 173 -11.03 10.33 2.68
C ALA A 173 -11.13 11.40 1.59
N ASP A 174 -10.01 11.80 1.02
CA ASP A 174 -9.95 12.69 -0.14
C ASP A 174 -9.91 11.88 -1.44
N LEU A 175 -10.99 11.94 -2.21
CA LEU A 175 -11.15 11.31 -3.53
C LEU A 175 -11.16 12.35 -4.66
N SER A 176 -10.74 13.59 -4.39
CA SER A 176 -10.70 14.65 -5.41
C SER A 176 -9.84 14.22 -6.61
N GLY A 177 -10.38 14.32 -7.82
CA GLY A 177 -9.71 13.90 -9.05
C GLY A 177 -9.55 12.38 -9.24
N ALA A 178 -9.96 11.55 -8.28
CA ALA A 178 -9.81 10.10 -8.36
C ALA A 178 -10.70 9.48 -9.45
N ASN A 179 -10.20 8.42 -10.08
CA ASN A 179 -10.95 7.64 -11.07
C ASN A 179 -11.54 6.39 -10.43
N LEU A 180 -12.83 6.42 -10.09
CA LEU A 180 -13.60 5.30 -9.51
C LEU A 180 -14.42 4.54 -10.56
N GLN A 181 -14.18 4.73 -11.85
CA GLN A 181 -14.93 4.03 -12.89
C GLN A 181 -14.83 2.51 -12.69
N LYS A 182 -15.97 1.82 -12.84
CA LYS A 182 -16.09 0.38 -12.61
C LYS A 182 -15.73 -0.10 -11.20
N ALA A 183 -15.54 0.80 -10.23
CA ALA A 183 -15.41 0.41 -8.83
C ALA A 183 -16.63 -0.43 -8.40
N ARG A 184 -16.39 -1.42 -7.57
CA ARG A 184 -17.37 -2.41 -7.13
C ARG A 184 -17.68 -2.22 -5.66
N ASN A 185 -18.94 -2.54 -5.29
CA ASN A 185 -19.39 -2.52 -3.90
C ASN A 185 -19.22 -1.15 -3.21
N LEU A 186 -19.08 -0.08 -3.98
CA LEU A 186 -19.08 1.29 -3.49
C LEU A 186 -20.53 1.77 -3.36
N THR A 187 -20.85 2.41 -2.25
CA THR A 187 -22.20 2.87 -1.91
C THR A 187 -22.26 4.40 -1.80
N PRO A 188 -23.43 5.04 -1.99
CA PRO A 188 -23.62 6.45 -1.71
C PRO A 188 -23.20 6.84 -0.28
N ASP A 189 -23.57 6.05 0.72
CA ASP A 189 -23.25 6.33 2.14
C ASP A 189 -21.74 6.41 2.39
N GLN A 190 -20.94 5.61 1.68
CA GLN A 190 -19.48 5.69 1.76
C GLN A 190 -18.94 6.99 1.16
N ILE A 191 -19.61 7.55 0.14
CA ILE A 191 -19.19 8.80 -0.53
C ILE A 191 -19.63 10.05 0.23
N GLU A 192 -20.78 10.03 0.92
CA GLU A 192 -21.33 11.20 1.61
C GLU A 192 -20.35 11.90 2.55
N THR A 193 -19.41 11.16 3.13
CA THR A 193 -18.45 11.67 4.11
C THR A 193 -17.06 11.92 3.53
N THR A 194 -16.88 11.75 2.21
CA THR A 194 -15.60 11.95 1.52
C THR A 194 -15.49 13.35 0.91
N PHE A 195 -14.26 13.75 0.61
CA PHE A 195 -14.01 14.93 -0.22
C PHE A 195 -13.94 14.51 -1.69
N ILE A 196 -14.75 15.13 -2.54
CA ILE A 196 -14.80 14.90 -3.99
C ILE A 196 -14.85 16.23 -4.73
N ASN A 197 -14.50 16.24 -6.00
CA ASN A 197 -14.62 17.40 -6.88
C ASN A 197 -15.17 17.00 -8.26
N ARG A 198 -15.31 17.97 -9.17
CA ARG A 198 -15.87 17.74 -10.52
C ARG A 198 -14.98 16.85 -11.40
N GLU A 199 -13.75 16.64 -11.03
CA GLU A 199 -12.79 15.78 -11.75
C GLU A 199 -12.87 14.33 -11.27
N THR A 200 -13.53 14.07 -10.12
CA THR A 200 -13.76 12.71 -9.62
C THR A 200 -14.70 11.95 -10.56
N LEU A 201 -14.26 10.80 -11.04
CA LEU A 201 -15.03 9.95 -11.97
C LEU A 201 -15.66 8.78 -11.20
N PHE A 202 -17.00 8.70 -11.23
CA PHE A 202 -17.75 7.67 -10.51
C PHE A 202 -18.16 6.49 -11.41
N PRO A 203 -18.44 5.30 -10.83
CA PRO A 203 -19.07 4.21 -11.57
C PRO A 203 -20.53 4.56 -11.91
N ASP A 204 -21.08 3.96 -12.97
CA ASP A 204 -22.47 4.20 -13.42
C ASP A 204 -23.50 3.86 -12.31
N THR A 205 -23.11 3.10 -11.30
CA THR A 205 -23.96 2.73 -10.17
C THR A 205 -24.17 3.87 -9.16
N ILE A 206 -23.33 4.91 -9.20
CA ILE A 206 -23.39 6.08 -8.31
C ILE A 206 -23.52 7.34 -9.18
N PRO A 207 -24.73 7.71 -9.58
CA PRO A 207 -24.95 8.93 -10.36
C PRO A 207 -24.80 10.15 -9.47
N ILE A 208 -23.80 10.99 -9.75
CA ILE A 208 -23.58 12.28 -9.07
C ILE A 208 -24.11 13.40 -9.97
N VAL A 209 -24.94 14.26 -9.40
CA VAL A 209 -25.45 15.48 -10.04
C VAL A 209 -24.88 16.69 -9.29
N TRP A 210 -24.01 17.45 -9.94
CA TRP A 210 -23.43 18.66 -9.35
C TRP A 210 -24.40 19.81 -9.36
N ILE A 211 -24.72 20.37 -8.19
CA ILE A 211 -25.57 21.56 -8.02
C ILE A 211 -24.70 22.84 -8.13
N SER A 212 -23.52 22.81 -7.52
CA SER A 212 -22.54 23.91 -7.56
C SER A 212 -21.11 23.34 -7.69
N ASP A 213 -20.09 24.15 -7.54
CA ASP A 213 -18.70 23.68 -7.57
C ASP A 213 -18.32 22.80 -6.36
N THR A 214 -19.09 22.89 -5.27
CA THR A 214 -18.84 22.18 -4.01
C THR A 214 -20.02 21.35 -3.52
N GLU A 215 -21.19 21.46 -4.16
CA GLU A 215 -22.41 20.77 -3.74
C GLU A 215 -22.89 19.79 -4.81
N TYR A 216 -23.27 18.62 -4.40
CA TYR A 216 -23.81 17.58 -5.25
C TYR A 216 -24.99 16.86 -4.58
N GLU A 217 -25.76 16.15 -5.38
CA GLU A 217 -26.76 15.19 -4.92
C GLU A 217 -26.62 13.89 -5.71
N PHE A 218 -27.14 12.80 -5.13
CA PHE A 218 -27.22 11.53 -5.85
C PHE A 218 -28.43 11.57 -6.80
N GLY A 219 -28.17 11.37 -8.08
CA GLY A 219 -29.22 11.31 -9.09
C GLY A 219 -30.17 10.13 -8.86
N SER A 220 -31.45 10.29 -9.16
CA SER A 220 -32.38 9.16 -9.20
C SER A 220 -32.06 8.25 -10.39
N ARG A 221 -32.05 6.95 -10.16
CA ARG A 221 -31.96 5.93 -11.21
C ARG A 221 -33.22 5.90 -12.08
#